data_11201f5c49920d1bc3096d8121b0e775
#
_entry.id   11201f5c49920d1bc3096d8121b0e775
#
_cell.length_a   1.000
_cell.length_b   1.000
_cell.length_c   1.000
_cell.angle_alpha   90.00
_cell.angle_beta   90.00
_cell.angle_gamma   90.00
#
_symmetry.space_group_name_H-M   'P 1'
#
loop_
_entity.id
_entity.type
_entity.pdbx_description
1 polymer ?
#
loop_
_entity_poly.entity_id
_entity_poly.type
_entity_poly.pdbx_seq_one_letter_code
_entity_poly.pdbx_strand_id
1 'polypeptide(L)'
;MDKWEYWLLVVLVFGSQFLSIPDATAQKNSLIVNVKNINRSEGKIYVALYTSNANYLKNDAISKCENALEGNLEIEFSDLPPGEYAVCVIHDLNGNENLDKNFLGVPKEGFGFLNGMMGNFGPPPFEKVKFTWNGAGAKIEVPLRYL
;
A
#
# COMPACT_ATOMS: atom_id res chain seq x y z
N MET A 1 41.28 52.82 -34.07
CA MET A 1 40.69 51.52 -33.63
C MET A 1 39.98 51.80 -32.32
N ASP A 2 38.72 51.91 -32.38
CA ASP A 2 37.88 52.42 -31.33
C ASP A 2 37.66 51.43 -30.21
N LYS A 3 37.87 51.87 -29.00
CA LYS A 3 37.79 51.09 -27.75
C LYS A 3 36.38 50.59 -27.43
N TRP A 4 35.47 50.59 -28.35
CA TRP A 4 34.07 50.23 -28.16
C TRP A 4 33.74 48.80 -28.55
N GLU A 5 34.64 48.11 -29.22
CA GLU A 5 34.39 46.76 -29.70
C GLU A 5 34.63 45.66 -28.65
N TYR A 6 35.28 45.99 -27.55
CA TYR A 6 35.56 45.02 -26.49
C TYR A 6 34.41 44.83 -25.48
N TRP A 7 33.43 45.73 -25.49
CA TRP A 7 32.29 45.65 -24.55
C TRP A 7 31.17 44.71 -25.03
N LEU A 8 31.15 44.37 -26.30
CA LEU A 8 30.12 43.47 -26.85
C LEU A 8 30.47 41.99 -26.74
N LEU A 9 31.71 41.64 -26.36
CA LEU A 9 32.12 40.22 -26.20
C LEU A 9 32.05 39.72 -24.76
N VAL A 10 31.76 40.58 -23.77
CA VAL A 10 31.70 40.18 -22.35
C VAL A 10 30.28 39.86 -21.88
N VAL A 11 29.25 40.18 -22.68
CA VAL A 11 27.84 39.97 -22.28
C VAL A 11 27.27 38.62 -22.71
N LEU A 12 28.04 37.79 -23.41
CA LEU A 12 27.56 36.49 -23.95
C LEU A 12 28.04 35.21 -23.21
N VAL A 13 28.64 35.35 -22.04
CA VAL A 13 29.09 34.20 -21.24
C VAL A 13 28.39 34.10 -19.87
N PHE A 14 27.32 34.83 -19.65
CA PHE A 14 26.36 34.44 -18.62
C PHE A 14 25.41 33.41 -19.22
N GLY A 15 26.00 32.26 -19.56
CA GLY A 15 25.26 31.07 -19.87
C GLY A 15 24.31 30.77 -18.73
N SER A 16 23.05 30.68 -19.08
CA SER A 16 21.94 30.19 -18.26
C SER A 16 22.40 28.95 -17.46
N GLN A 17 22.79 29.17 -16.23
CA GLN A 17 22.77 28.13 -15.23
C GLN A 17 21.29 27.81 -15.01
N PHE A 18 20.76 26.89 -15.80
CA PHE A 18 19.55 26.18 -15.43
C PHE A 18 19.88 25.49 -14.10
N LEU A 19 19.55 26.15 -13.00
CA LEU A 19 19.36 25.50 -11.74
C LEU A 19 18.24 24.48 -11.99
N SER A 20 18.63 23.24 -12.28
CA SER A 20 17.76 22.09 -12.15
C SER A 20 17.34 22.09 -10.68
N ILE A 21 16.17 22.67 -10.39
CA ILE A 21 15.50 22.44 -9.13
C ILE A 21 15.29 20.93 -9.13
N PRO A 22 15.91 20.17 -8.21
CA PRO A 22 15.55 18.76 -8.08
C PRO A 22 14.03 18.78 -7.84
N ASP A 23 13.31 18.09 -8.70
CA ASP A 23 11.92 17.80 -8.48
C ASP A 23 11.85 17.17 -7.08
N ALA A 24 11.49 17.97 -6.10
CA ALA A 24 11.13 17.46 -4.80
C ALA A 24 9.89 16.65 -5.09
N THR A 25 10.10 15.36 -5.44
CA THR A 25 9.04 14.38 -5.39
C THR A 25 8.50 14.48 -3.99
N ALA A 26 7.42 15.23 -3.84
CA ALA A 26 6.70 15.35 -2.59
C ALA A 26 6.48 13.90 -2.15
N GLN A 27 7.18 13.48 -1.10
CA GLN A 27 7.08 12.14 -0.59
C GLN A 27 5.60 11.98 -0.23
N LYS A 28 4.89 11.23 -1.07
CA LYS A 28 3.46 11.08 -0.95
C LYS A 28 3.21 10.39 0.40
N ASN A 29 2.57 11.08 1.32
CA ASN A 29 2.25 10.59 2.66
C ASN A 29 1.15 9.54 2.56
N SER A 30 1.44 8.45 1.87
CA SER A 30 0.49 7.35 1.64
C SER A 30 1.13 6.00 1.94
N LEU A 31 0.32 5.11 2.49
CA LEU A 31 0.64 3.70 2.66
C LEU A 31 0.16 2.93 1.44
N ILE A 32 1.06 2.25 0.76
CA ILE A 32 0.73 1.34 -0.33
C ILE A 32 0.70 -0.09 0.21
N VAL A 33 -0.44 -0.75 0.09
CA VAL A 33 -0.57 -2.18 0.35
C VAL A 33 -0.45 -2.93 -0.98
N ASN A 34 0.65 -3.64 -1.16
CA ASN A 34 0.90 -4.48 -2.32
C ASN A 34 0.37 -5.89 -2.06
N VAL A 35 -0.81 -6.17 -2.58
CA VAL A 35 -1.42 -7.50 -2.51
C VAL A 35 -0.80 -8.38 -3.58
N LYS A 36 -0.26 -9.52 -3.19
CA LYS A 36 0.44 -10.46 -4.08
C LYS A 36 -0.28 -11.80 -4.18
N ASN A 37 0.06 -12.55 -5.22
CA ASN A 37 -0.44 -13.90 -5.47
C ASN A 37 -1.96 -13.97 -5.65
N ILE A 38 -2.57 -12.95 -6.25
CA ILE A 38 -3.97 -12.99 -6.65
C ILE A 38 -4.08 -14.00 -7.79
N ASN A 39 -4.84 -15.07 -7.58
CA ASN A 39 -4.84 -16.22 -8.49
C ASN A 39 -5.84 -16.10 -9.66
N ARG A 40 -6.68 -15.06 -9.67
CA ARG A 40 -7.64 -14.79 -10.77
C ARG A 40 -8.18 -13.36 -10.71
N SER A 41 -8.61 -12.84 -11.86
CA SER A 41 -9.21 -11.50 -12.00
C SER A 41 -10.74 -11.56 -11.85
N GLU A 42 -11.24 -12.25 -10.82
CA GLU A 42 -12.66 -12.42 -10.52
C GLU A 42 -12.93 -11.94 -9.09
N GLY A 43 -14.08 -11.32 -8.85
CA GLY A 43 -14.43 -10.81 -7.54
C GLY A 43 -13.68 -9.53 -7.16
N LYS A 44 -13.46 -9.34 -5.87
CA LYS A 44 -12.90 -8.12 -5.30
C LYS A 44 -11.83 -8.41 -4.26
N ILE A 45 -10.88 -7.49 -4.15
CA ILE A 45 -9.86 -7.48 -3.10
C ILE A 45 -10.29 -6.47 -2.05
N TYR A 46 -10.53 -6.93 -0.83
CA TYR A 46 -10.77 -6.09 0.34
C TYR A 46 -9.51 -6.00 1.18
N VAL A 47 -9.07 -4.79 1.46
CA VAL A 47 -7.94 -4.50 2.37
C VAL A 47 -8.48 -3.78 3.58
N ALA A 48 -8.24 -4.34 4.78
CA ALA A 48 -8.67 -3.78 6.05
C ALA A 48 -7.47 -3.49 6.94
N LEU A 49 -7.43 -2.26 7.50
CA LEU A 49 -6.44 -1.80 8.46
C LEU A 49 -7.12 -1.65 9.84
N TYR A 50 -6.57 -2.30 10.84
CA TYR A 50 -7.05 -2.29 12.22
C TYR A 50 -6.06 -1.54 13.11
N THR A 51 -6.57 -0.69 13.99
CA THR A 51 -5.76 0.20 14.84
C THR A 51 -5.51 -0.35 16.24
N SER A 52 -6.15 -1.45 16.62
CA SER A 52 -6.01 -2.04 17.95
C SER A 52 -6.40 -3.52 17.97
N ASN A 53 -5.91 -4.24 18.96
CA ASN A 53 -6.33 -5.62 19.20
C ASN A 53 -7.84 -5.74 19.49
N ALA A 54 -8.46 -4.69 20.06
CA ALA A 54 -9.90 -4.69 20.40
C ALA A 54 -10.81 -4.72 19.16
N ASN A 55 -10.39 -4.05 18.05
CA ASN A 55 -11.14 -4.02 16.80
C ASN A 55 -10.62 -4.99 15.73
N TYR A 56 -9.51 -5.69 16.00
CA TYR A 56 -8.88 -6.59 15.06
C TYR A 56 -9.82 -7.68 14.56
N LEU A 57 -9.95 -7.81 13.24
CA LEU A 57 -10.86 -8.70 12.51
C LEU A 57 -12.35 -8.50 12.85
N LYS A 58 -12.73 -7.28 13.25
CA LYS A 58 -14.12 -6.83 13.47
C LYS A 58 -14.49 -5.72 12.47
N ASN A 59 -15.71 -5.21 12.55
CA ASN A 59 -16.27 -4.30 11.56
C ASN A 59 -15.69 -2.87 11.57
N ASP A 60 -14.89 -2.49 12.57
CA ASP A 60 -14.36 -1.12 12.73
C ASP A 60 -13.00 -0.92 12.04
N ALA A 61 -12.82 -1.48 10.86
CA ALA A 61 -11.58 -1.32 10.09
C ALA A 61 -11.63 -0.10 9.15
N ILE A 62 -10.48 0.52 8.93
CA ILE A 62 -10.29 1.41 7.79
C ILE A 62 -10.10 0.51 6.57
N SER A 63 -11.05 0.49 5.63
CA SER A 63 -11.03 -0.47 4.54
C SER A 63 -11.09 0.18 3.16
N LYS A 64 -10.51 -0.52 2.18
CA LYS A 64 -10.65 -0.25 0.76
C LYS A 64 -10.94 -1.52 -0.01
N CYS A 65 -11.67 -1.37 -1.11
CA CYS A 65 -12.08 -2.46 -1.98
C CYS A 65 -11.79 -2.09 -3.44
N GLU A 66 -11.17 -3.01 -4.17
CA GLU A 66 -10.85 -2.88 -5.59
C GLU A 66 -11.22 -4.15 -6.34
N ASN A 67 -11.46 -4.05 -7.64
CA ASN A 67 -11.65 -5.23 -8.48
C ASN A 67 -10.37 -6.08 -8.48
N ALA A 68 -10.53 -7.39 -8.37
CA ALA A 68 -9.38 -8.30 -8.39
C ALA A 68 -8.69 -8.26 -9.77
N LEU A 69 -7.36 -8.26 -9.75
CA LEU A 69 -6.51 -8.40 -10.91
C LEU A 69 -5.49 -9.50 -10.61
N GLU A 70 -5.44 -10.52 -11.46
CA GLU A 70 -4.49 -11.63 -11.32
C GLU A 70 -3.05 -11.14 -11.22
N GLY A 71 -2.27 -11.70 -10.33
CA GLY A 71 -0.90 -11.33 -10.05
C GLY A 71 -0.77 -10.42 -8.82
N ASN A 72 -0.55 -9.13 -9.02
CA ASN A 72 -0.33 -8.16 -7.94
C ASN A 72 -1.23 -6.94 -8.12
N LEU A 73 -1.70 -6.39 -7.01
CA LEU A 73 -2.53 -5.20 -6.97
C LEU A 73 -2.05 -4.26 -5.87
N GLU A 74 -1.84 -2.99 -6.21
CA GLU A 74 -1.46 -1.96 -5.24
C GLU A 74 -2.68 -1.14 -4.83
N ILE A 75 -2.94 -1.07 -3.54
CA ILE A 75 -4.03 -0.29 -2.96
C ILE A 75 -3.43 0.76 -2.04
N GLU A 76 -3.73 2.02 -2.35
CA GLU A 76 -3.16 3.17 -1.65
C GLU A 76 -4.12 3.68 -0.57
N PHE A 77 -3.60 3.90 0.63
CA PHE A 77 -4.27 4.60 1.73
C PHE A 77 -3.60 5.95 1.95
N SER A 78 -4.32 7.03 1.64
CA SER A 78 -3.91 8.40 1.93
C SER A 78 -4.48 8.85 3.26
N ASP A 79 -3.87 9.87 3.86
CA ASP A 79 -4.37 10.56 5.06
C ASP A 79 -4.55 9.66 6.31
N LEU A 80 -3.78 8.56 6.38
CA LEU A 80 -3.75 7.73 7.59
C LEU A 80 -2.99 8.47 8.70
N PRO A 81 -3.57 8.61 9.89
CA PRO A 81 -2.84 9.10 11.06
C PRO A 81 -1.64 8.21 11.39
N PRO A 82 -0.51 8.77 11.86
CA PRO A 82 0.56 7.96 12.40
C PRO A 82 0.07 7.07 13.54
N GLY A 83 0.54 5.82 13.57
CA GLY A 83 0.10 4.86 14.60
C GLY A 83 0.49 3.42 14.28
N GLU A 84 0.01 2.50 15.10
CA GLU A 84 0.14 1.05 14.84
C GLU A 84 -1.08 0.55 14.09
N TYR A 85 -0.83 -0.28 13.08
CA TYR A 85 -1.88 -0.89 12.25
C TYR A 85 -1.57 -2.36 12.02
N ALA A 86 -2.61 -3.19 12.00
CA ALA A 86 -2.54 -4.52 11.43
C ALA A 86 -3.32 -4.57 10.12
N VAL A 87 -2.82 -5.30 9.13
CA VAL A 87 -3.45 -5.46 7.83
C VAL A 87 -3.99 -6.86 7.62
N CYS A 88 -5.21 -6.94 7.08
CA CYS A 88 -5.82 -8.17 6.57
C CYS A 88 -6.34 -7.93 5.16
N VAL A 89 -6.16 -8.90 4.28
CA VAL A 89 -6.66 -8.87 2.91
C VAL A 89 -7.51 -10.09 2.65
N ILE A 90 -8.64 -9.91 1.96
CA ILE A 90 -9.55 -10.97 1.53
C ILE A 90 -9.76 -10.83 0.02
N HIS A 91 -9.72 -11.95 -0.70
CA HIS A 91 -10.15 -12.04 -2.07
C HIS A 91 -11.57 -12.61 -2.11
N ASP A 92 -12.55 -11.75 -2.07
CA ASP A 92 -13.98 -12.07 -2.08
C ASP A 92 -14.43 -12.38 -3.53
N LEU A 93 -14.71 -13.65 -3.78
CA LEU A 93 -15.05 -14.13 -5.11
C LEU A 93 -16.54 -14.01 -5.44
N ASN A 94 -17.41 -13.97 -4.43
CA ASN A 94 -18.86 -13.98 -4.59
C ASN A 94 -19.55 -12.66 -4.26
N GLY A 95 -18.79 -11.67 -3.75
CA GLY A 95 -19.28 -10.32 -3.45
C GLY A 95 -20.10 -10.21 -2.17
N ASN A 96 -19.90 -11.12 -1.21
CA ASN A 96 -20.63 -11.12 0.06
C ASN A 96 -19.94 -10.36 1.18
N GLU A 97 -18.76 -9.78 0.92
CA GLU A 97 -17.94 -8.98 1.83
C GLU A 97 -17.43 -9.74 3.07
N ASN A 98 -17.46 -11.06 3.03
CA ASN A 98 -17.02 -11.94 4.10
C ASN A 98 -16.04 -12.98 3.57
N LEU A 99 -15.14 -13.44 4.42
CA LEU A 99 -14.30 -14.59 4.13
C LEU A 99 -15.09 -15.89 4.30
N ASP A 100 -15.48 -16.49 3.20
CA ASP A 100 -16.20 -17.76 3.20
C ASP A 100 -15.33 -18.91 3.72
N LYS A 101 -15.94 -19.76 4.55
CA LYS A 101 -15.28 -20.93 5.14
C LYS A 101 -16.11 -22.18 4.90
N ASN A 102 -15.44 -23.34 4.89
CA ASN A 102 -16.11 -24.62 4.89
C ASN A 102 -16.60 -24.97 6.30
N PHE A 103 -17.26 -26.13 6.45
CA PHE A 103 -17.80 -26.60 7.72
C PHE A 103 -16.74 -26.88 8.80
N LEU A 104 -15.45 -27.02 8.40
CA LEU A 104 -14.31 -27.17 9.32
C LEU A 104 -13.70 -25.82 9.70
N GLY A 105 -14.25 -24.69 9.22
CA GLY A 105 -13.71 -23.36 9.46
C GLY A 105 -12.53 -22.96 8.58
N VAL A 106 -12.20 -23.77 7.57
CA VAL A 106 -11.11 -23.49 6.61
C VAL A 106 -11.60 -22.52 5.56
N PRO A 107 -10.88 -21.41 5.30
CA PRO A 107 -11.22 -20.46 4.23
C PRO A 107 -11.33 -21.15 2.86
N LYS A 108 -12.37 -20.78 2.11
CA LYS A 108 -12.58 -21.19 0.71
C LYS A 108 -12.06 -20.14 -0.28
N GLU A 109 -11.79 -18.96 0.19
CA GLU A 109 -11.37 -17.79 -0.55
C GLU A 109 -9.96 -17.39 -0.18
N GLY A 110 -9.33 -16.54 -1.00
CA GLY A 110 -7.98 -16.06 -0.75
C GLY A 110 -7.96 -15.10 0.45
N PHE A 111 -6.96 -15.21 1.27
CA PHE A 111 -6.73 -14.30 2.39
C PHE A 111 -5.24 -14.10 2.65
N GLY A 112 -4.89 -13.00 3.32
CA GLY A 112 -3.50 -12.70 3.63
C GLY A 112 -3.35 -11.70 4.76
N PHE A 113 -2.17 -11.73 5.37
CA PHE A 113 -1.73 -10.82 6.43
C PHE A 113 -0.34 -10.29 6.09
N LEU A 114 0.12 -9.30 6.84
CA LEU A 114 1.43 -8.68 6.67
C LEU A 114 2.52 -9.73 6.43
N ASN A 115 3.27 -9.56 5.33
CA ASN A 115 4.40 -10.41 4.95
C ASN A 115 4.08 -11.93 4.92
N GLY A 116 2.81 -12.30 4.72
CA GLY A 116 2.38 -13.71 4.67
C GLY A 116 2.37 -14.41 6.03
N MET A 117 2.37 -13.68 7.13
CA MET A 117 2.28 -14.26 8.46
C MET A 117 0.98 -15.03 8.63
N MET A 118 1.06 -16.16 9.32
CA MET A 118 -0.07 -17.06 9.56
C MET A 118 -0.15 -17.45 11.04
N GLY A 119 -1.35 -17.70 11.51
CA GLY A 119 -1.58 -18.35 12.80
C GLY A 119 -1.51 -19.87 12.69
N ASN A 120 -1.35 -20.57 13.80
CA ASN A 120 -1.26 -22.03 13.82
C ASN A 120 -2.64 -22.69 13.59
N PHE A 121 -3.71 -22.12 14.17
CA PHE A 121 -5.08 -22.64 14.11
C PHE A 121 -6.09 -21.50 13.87
N GLY A 122 -5.81 -20.61 12.93
CA GLY A 122 -6.66 -19.45 12.64
C GLY A 122 -5.84 -18.23 12.26
N PRO A 123 -6.42 -17.04 12.29
CA PRO A 123 -5.71 -15.81 11.99
C PRO A 123 -4.58 -15.56 13.00
N PRO A 124 -3.47 -14.94 12.55
CA PRO A 124 -2.40 -14.55 13.47
C PRO A 124 -2.91 -13.47 14.45
N PRO A 125 -2.38 -13.40 15.68
CA PRO A 125 -2.75 -12.36 16.62
C PRO A 125 -2.27 -10.98 16.14
N PHE A 126 -2.99 -9.92 16.52
CA PHE A 126 -2.67 -8.52 16.18
C PHE A 126 -1.20 -8.17 16.36
N GLU A 127 -0.61 -8.51 17.50
CA GLU A 127 0.78 -8.22 17.85
C GLU A 127 1.83 -8.80 16.88
N LYS A 128 1.48 -9.87 16.15
CA LYS A 128 2.39 -10.47 15.17
C LYS A 128 2.30 -9.84 13.79
N VAL A 129 1.17 -9.20 13.47
CA VAL A 129 0.90 -8.65 12.13
C VAL A 129 0.78 -7.14 12.12
N LYS A 130 1.02 -6.48 13.25
CA LYS A 130 1.05 -5.03 13.34
C LYS A 130 2.33 -4.46 12.77
N PHE A 131 2.24 -3.24 12.28
CA PHE A 131 3.35 -2.41 11.82
C PHE A 131 3.15 -0.97 12.29
N THR A 132 4.23 -0.23 12.38
CA THR A 132 4.17 1.19 12.73
C THR A 132 4.14 2.02 11.45
N TRP A 133 3.14 2.87 11.32
CA TRP A 133 3.01 3.89 10.29
C TRP A 133 3.40 5.26 10.87
N ASN A 134 4.38 5.91 10.29
CA ASN A 134 4.91 7.18 10.78
C ASN A 134 4.42 8.41 9.98
N GLY A 135 3.51 8.22 9.01
CA GLY A 135 3.01 9.29 8.14
C GLY A 135 3.90 9.60 6.93
N ALA A 136 5.06 8.96 6.79
CA ALA A 136 5.90 9.07 5.60
C ALA A 136 5.59 7.93 4.62
N GLY A 137 5.70 8.16 3.31
CA GLY A 137 5.39 7.15 2.29
C GLY A 137 6.01 5.79 2.60
N ALA A 138 5.21 4.73 2.58
CA ALA A 138 5.66 3.36 2.81
C ALA A 138 4.89 2.37 1.93
N LYS A 139 5.52 1.21 1.70
CA LYS A 139 4.90 0.09 0.98
C LYS A 139 5.07 -1.17 1.81
N ILE A 140 3.95 -1.87 2.02
CA ILE A 140 3.91 -3.16 2.71
C ILE A 140 3.41 -4.24 1.76
N GLU A 141 3.75 -5.49 2.02
CA GLU A 141 3.38 -6.62 1.19
C GLU A 141 2.44 -7.57 1.93
N VAL A 142 1.40 -8.00 1.23
CA VAL A 142 0.43 -8.98 1.73
C VAL A 142 0.22 -10.05 0.66
N PRO A 143 0.98 -11.15 0.70
CA PRO A 143 0.75 -12.28 -0.20
C PRO A 143 -0.52 -13.04 0.22
N LEU A 144 -1.41 -13.29 -0.74
CA LEU A 144 -2.60 -14.10 -0.54
C LEU A 144 -2.24 -15.59 -0.49
N ARG A 145 -3.01 -16.32 0.31
CA ARG A 145 -3.06 -17.78 0.33
C ARG A 145 -4.46 -18.26 -0.02
N TYR A 146 -4.51 -19.34 -0.75
CA TYR A 146 -5.69 -20.13 -1.09
C TYR A 146 -5.47 -21.53 -0.54
N LEU A 147 -6.42 -22.10 0.22
CA LEU A 147 -6.30 -23.38 0.91
C LEU A 147 -7.13 -24.47 0.25
#